data_ca3b9a9044476c8ff0f4df8958778af5
#
_entry.id   ca3b9a9044476c8ff0f4df8958778af5
#
_cell.length_a   1.000
_cell.length_b   1.000
_cell.length_c   1.000
_cell.angle_alpha   90.00
_cell.angle_beta   90.00
_cell.angle_gamma   90.00
#
_symmetry.space_group_name_H-M   'P 1'
#
loop_
_entity.id
_entity.type
_entity.pdbx_description
1 polymer ?
#
loop_
_entity_poly.entity_id
_entity_poly.type
_entity_poly.pdbx_seq_one_letter_code
_entity_poly.pdbx_strand_id
1 'polypeptide(L)'
;MISKKFFYPFFALSFIVLTMPACGGDTEGTSENEADSSEVTDIPKYDIGVNFVPDAECPKECYAEDAYLDCHQWTDVNGKNYFVRSLGFPDETNMRGLDGNPTETQYIYAYHYRETSDGISLVHEYKDSVVNCEFDIIMDHVKDCFFVTDMDEDDMAEFTYMYRMTCTTDISPSTQVLKIVEGHDVYTVTGLSEVFEEGGEYELGPEFENAPEGFREHATGIWEDFKDEMGAF
;
A
#
# COMPACT_ATOMS: atom_id res chain seq x y z
N MET A 1 7.22 -53.48 -20.79
CA MET A 1 7.01 -54.36 -19.61
C MET A 1 8.27 -54.36 -18.79
N ILE A 2 8.48 -53.49 -17.86
CA ILE A 2 9.43 -53.63 -16.73
C ILE A 2 8.86 -52.77 -15.61
N SER A 3 8.35 -53.44 -14.55
CA SER A 3 7.81 -52.86 -13.33
C SER A 3 8.94 -52.54 -12.38
N LYS A 4 9.08 -51.31 -11.91
CA LYS A 4 9.96 -50.94 -10.80
C LYS A 4 9.11 -50.70 -9.56
N LYS A 5 9.23 -51.63 -8.60
CA LYS A 5 8.70 -51.52 -7.24
C LYS A 5 9.65 -50.58 -6.45
N PHE A 6 9.09 -49.50 -5.89
CA PHE A 6 9.75 -48.67 -4.88
C PHE A 6 9.44 -49.20 -3.48
N PHE A 7 10.49 -49.51 -2.73
CA PHE A 7 10.47 -49.88 -1.33
C PHE A 7 10.46 -48.60 -0.46
N TYR A 8 9.51 -48.50 0.46
CA TYR A 8 9.55 -47.50 1.53
C TYR A 8 10.19 -48.12 2.78
N PRO A 9 11.15 -47.45 3.44
CA PRO A 9 11.60 -47.87 4.77
C PRO A 9 10.70 -47.22 5.86
N PHE A 10 10.21 -48.09 6.73
CA PHE A 10 9.54 -47.78 7.98
C PHE A 10 10.54 -47.17 8.97
N PHE A 11 10.28 -45.94 9.44
CA PHE A 11 11.00 -45.36 10.57
C PHE A 11 10.16 -45.54 11.83
N ALA A 12 10.71 -46.27 12.78
CA ALA A 12 10.14 -46.50 14.10
C ALA A 12 10.35 -45.26 14.99
N LEU A 13 9.24 -44.73 15.53
CA LEU A 13 9.24 -43.66 16.51
C LEU A 13 9.50 -44.23 17.89
N SER A 14 10.63 -43.91 18.52
CA SER A 14 10.96 -44.24 19.91
C SER A 14 10.43 -43.17 20.84
N PHE A 15 9.44 -43.51 21.68
CA PHE A 15 8.95 -42.63 22.75
C PHE A 15 9.88 -42.75 23.96
N ILE A 16 10.49 -41.59 24.35
CA ILE A 16 11.19 -41.45 25.62
C ILE A 16 10.25 -40.73 26.59
N VAL A 17 9.81 -41.46 27.62
CA VAL A 17 9.05 -40.90 28.76
C VAL A 17 10.06 -40.40 29.79
N LEU A 18 10.10 -39.10 30.00
CA LEU A 18 10.84 -38.48 31.13
C LEU A 18 9.85 -38.22 32.26
N THR A 19 10.02 -38.93 33.36
CA THR A 19 9.35 -38.69 34.65
C THR A 19 10.12 -37.61 35.42
N MET A 20 9.48 -36.50 35.79
CA MET A 20 10.02 -35.54 36.73
C MET A 20 9.43 -35.72 38.11
N PRO A 21 10.18 -35.60 39.20
CA PRO A 21 9.68 -35.64 40.57
C PRO A 21 9.04 -34.32 41.01
N ALA A 22 7.89 -34.45 41.68
CA ALA A 22 7.24 -33.33 42.35
C ALA A 22 8.03 -32.94 43.61
N CYS A 23 8.24 -31.66 43.79
CA CYS A 23 8.63 -31.08 45.07
C CYS A 23 7.71 -29.89 45.36
N GLY A 24 6.90 -30.01 46.43
CA GLY A 24 5.99 -28.99 46.87
C GLY A 24 6.73 -27.88 47.61
N GLY A 25 6.15 -26.68 47.58
CA GLY A 25 6.56 -25.53 48.34
C GLY A 25 5.51 -24.44 48.19
N ASP A 26 4.64 -24.31 49.22
CA ASP A 26 3.69 -23.21 49.34
C ASP A 26 4.45 -21.91 49.57
N THR A 27 4.14 -20.89 48.77
CA THR A 27 4.32 -19.49 49.14
C THR A 27 3.27 -18.63 48.40
N GLU A 28 2.41 -18.00 49.22
CA GLU A 28 1.51 -16.95 48.82
C GLU A 28 2.33 -15.77 48.24
N GLY A 29 1.97 -15.32 47.04
CA GLY A 29 2.59 -14.19 46.37
C GLY A 29 1.64 -13.61 45.34
N THR A 30 1.02 -12.53 45.73
CA THR A 30 0.36 -11.45 44.97
C THR A 30 0.35 -11.58 43.47
N SER A 31 -0.88 -11.65 42.93
CA SER A 31 -1.23 -11.49 41.53
C SER A 31 -0.89 -10.06 41.08
N GLU A 32 0.24 -9.87 40.42
CA GLU A 32 0.46 -8.75 39.51
C GLU A 32 0.03 -9.22 38.12
N ASN A 33 -1.06 -8.65 37.63
CA ASN A 33 -1.45 -8.71 36.23
C ASN A 33 -0.36 -7.99 35.41
N GLU A 34 0.58 -8.73 34.88
CA GLU A 34 1.34 -8.27 33.73
C GLU A 34 0.35 -8.21 32.54
N ALA A 35 -0.13 -7.02 32.26
CA ALA A 35 -0.75 -6.71 31.00
C ALA A 35 0.32 -7.00 29.94
N ASP A 36 0.07 -8.05 29.18
CA ASP A 36 0.73 -8.34 27.91
C ASP A 36 0.57 -7.08 27.05
N SER A 37 1.61 -6.24 27.04
CA SER A 37 1.73 -5.14 26.11
C SER A 37 1.98 -5.82 24.75
N SER A 38 0.89 -6.04 24.02
CA SER A 38 0.98 -6.32 22.59
C SER A 38 2.01 -5.36 21.99
N GLU A 39 3.08 -5.92 21.46
CA GLU A 39 4.07 -5.23 20.67
C GLU A 39 3.34 -4.28 19.72
N VAL A 40 3.49 -2.99 19.97
CA VAL A 40 3.24 -1.98 18.96
C VAL A 40 4.22 -2.35 17.86
N THR A 41 3.68 -2.89 16.77
CA THR A 41 4.43 -3.15 15.55
C THR A 41 5.17 -1.86 15.22
N ASP A 42 6.49 -1.96 15.12
CA ASP A 42 7.35 -0.87 14.70
C ASP A 42 6.73 -0.21 13.46
N ILE A 43 6.23 1.01 13.63
CA ILE A 43 5.88 1.87 12.49
C ILE A 43 7.16 1.96 11.67
N PRO A 44 7.12 1.66 10.37
CA PRO A 44 8.31 1.69 9.55
C PRO A 44 9.06 3.00 9.75
N LYS A 45 10.37 2.92 9.76
CA LYS A 45 11.38 3.94 10.02
C LYS A 45 11.38 5.12 9.02
N TYR A 46 10.23 5.42 8.39
CA TYR A 46 10.11 6.33 7.24
C TYR A 46 9.63 7.74 7.61
N ASP A 47 9.37 8.01 8.91
CA ASP A 47 8.98 9.35 9.37
C ASP A 47 10.21 10.10 9.86
N ILE A 48 10.89 10.78 8.96
CA ILE A 48 12.07 11.57 9.29
C ILE A 48 11.69 13.06 9.28
N GLY A 49 11.15 13.54 10.41
CA GLY A 49 11.22 14.95 10.77
C GLY A 49 10.29 15.92 10.03
N VAL A 50 9.51 15.46 9.07
CA VAL A 50 8.51 16.28 8.39
C VAL A 50 7.26 16.40 9.25
N ASN A 51 6.69 17.59 9.36
CA ASN A 51 5.52 17.85 10.21
C ASN A 51 4.28 17.27 9.51
N PHE A 52 4.14 15.93 9.54
CA PHE A 52 3.08 15.18 8.87
C PHE A 52 1.82 15.09 9.74
N VAL A 53 0.67 15.38 9.15
CA VAL A 53 -0.66 15.26 9.78
C VAL A 53 -1.53 14.36 8.88
N PRO A 54 -1.71 13.08 9.24
CA PRO A 54 -2.62 12.20 8.52
C PRO A 54 -4.07 12.65 8.73
N ASP A 55 -4.94 12.35 7.77
CA ASP A 55 -6.38 12.65 7.82
C ASP A 55 -6.67 14.11 8.20
N ALA A 56 -5.88 15.03 7.65
CA ALA A 56 -6.02 16.46 7.90
C ALA A 56 -7.34 17.00 7.33
N GLU A 57 -7.88 18.05 7.97
CA GLU A 57 -8.97 18.82 7.37
C GLU A 57 -8.38 19.68 6.23
N CYS A 58 -8.67 19.30 4.99
CA CYS A 58 -8.21 20.03 3.81
C CYS A 58 -8.87 21.40 3.70
N PRO A 59 -8.09 22.43 3.33
CA PRO A 59 -8.65 23.70 2.88
C PRO A 59 -9.65 23.52 1.72
N LYS A 60 -10.65 24.39 1.64
CA LYS A 60 -11.69 24.33 0.59
C LYS A 60 -11.13 24.54 -0.82
N GLU A 61 -9.96 25.15 -0.90
CA GLU A 61 -9.21 25.39 -2.13
C GLU A 61 -8.59 24.11 -2.69
N CYS A 62 -8.40 23.08 -1.84
CA CYS A 62 -7.97 21.76 -2.27
C CYS A 62 -9.19 21.01 -2.82
N TYR A 63 -9.44 21.22 -4.11
CA TYR A 63 -10.53 20.57 -4.82
C TYR A 63 -10.16 19.12 -5.17
N ALA A 64 -11.14 18.23 -5.15
CA ALA A 64 -11.03 16.88 -5.68
C ALA A 64 -12.26 16.58 -6.54
N GLU A 65 -12.08 15.94 -7.69
CA GLU A 65 -13.19 15.40 -8.47
C GLU A 65 -13.82 14.20 -7.74
N ASP A 66 -15.10 14.00 -7.95
CA ASP A 66 -15.88 12.86 -7.46
C ASP A 66 -15.87 12.66 -5.93
N ALA A 67 -15.76 11.41 -5.47
CA ALA A 67 -15.79 11.10 -4.06
C ALA A 67 -14.42 11.38 -3.40
N TYR A 68 -14.37 12.44 -2.61
CA TYR A 68 -13.25 12.70 -1.71
C TYR A 68 -13.08 11.53 -0.73
N LEU A 69 -11.85 11.06 -0.55
CA LEU A 69 -11.52 10.00 0.40
C LEU A 69 -10.83 10.55 1.65
N ASP A 70 -9.69 11.20 1.48
CA ASP A 70 -8.89 11.73 2.57
C ASP A 70 -7.96 12.86 2.13
N CYS A 71 -7.34 13.52 3.12
CA CYS A 71 -6.34 14.57 2.93
C CYS A 71 -5.21 14.39 3.92
N HIS A 72 -4.00 14.46 3.42
CA HIS A 72 -2.78 14.46 4.21
C HIS A 72 -2.08 15.80 4.09
N GLN A 73 -1.39 16.22 5.15
CA GLN A 73 -0.71 17.51 5.20
C GLN A 73 0.70 17.34 5.75
N TRP A 74 1.65 18.06 5.17
CA TRP A 74 3.01 18.21 5.72
C TRP A 74 3.58 19.59 5.41
N THR A 75 4.74 19.88 6.01
CA THR A 75 5.46 21.13 5.75
C THR A 75 6.91 20.80 5.46
N ASP A 76 7.44 21.32 4.38
CA ASP A 76 8.82 21.21 3.93
C ASP A 76 9.42 22.58 3.61
N VAL A 77 10.63 22.61 3.00
CA VAL A 77 11.30 23.84 2.57
C VAL A 77 10.45 24.68 1.60
N ASN A 78 9.57 24.05 0.84
CA ASN A 78 8.72 24.71 -0.16
C ASN A 78 7.41 25.26 0.45
N GLY A 79 7.14 24.99 1.73
CA GLY A 79 5.95 25.45 2.43
C GLY A 79 5.03 24.33 2.86
N LYS A 80 3.77 24.65 3.08
CA LYS A 80 2.75 23.70 3.51
C LYS A 80 2.13 22.99 2.33
N ASN A 81 2.13 21.67 2.38
CA ASN A 81 1.64 20.81 1.31
C ASN A 81 0.38 20.06 1.74
N TYR A 82 -0.48 19.74 0.79
CA TYR A 82 -1.68 18.93 0.97
C TYR A 82 -1.76 17.89 -0.14
N PHE A 83 -2.06 16.66 0.23
CA PHE A 83 -2.31 15.58 -0.71
C PHE A 83 -3.72 15.05 -0.52
N VAL A 84 -4.52 15.07 -1.59
CA VAL A 84 -5.92 14.69 -1.57
C VAL A 84 -6.11 13.48 -2.46
N ARG A 85 -6.76 12.45 -1.94
CA ARG A 85 -7.16 11.26 -2.71
C ARG A 85 -8.65 11.30 -2.99
N SER A 86 -9.03 10.92 -4.21
CA SER A 86 -10.41 10.74 -4.57
C SER A 86 -10.62 9.58 -5.55
N LEU A 87 -11.85 9.09 -5.60
CA LEU A 87 -12.25 7.97 -6.42
C LEU A 87 -13.53 8.33 -7.17
N GLY A 88 -13.50 8.20 -8.50
CA GLY A 88 -14.67 8.38 -9.34
C GLY A 88 -15.66 7.23 -9.18
N PHE A 89 -16.93 7.51 -9.41
CA PHE A 89 -17.94 6.48 -9.52
C PHE A 89 -17.84 5.81 -10.90
N PRO A 90 -18.15 4.50 -11.03
CA PRO A 90 -18.25 3.87 -12.32
C PRO A 90 -19.32 4.53 -13.20
N ASP A 91 -18.96 4.89 -14.42
CA ASP A 91 -19.84 5.47 -15.42
C ASP A 91 -20.06 4.51 -16.58
N GLU A 92 -21.32 4.28 -16.96
CA GLU A 92 -21.66 3.52 -18.18
C GLU A 92 -21.14 4.22 -19.42
N THR A 93 -20.54 3.45 -20.33
CA THR A 93 -20.04 3.94 -21.61
C THR A 93 -21.01 3.61 -22.76
N ASN A 94 -20.76 4.20 -23.94
CA ASN A 94 -21.46 3.84 -25.17
C ASN A 94 -20.96 2.53 -25.80
N MET A 95 -19.87 1.98 -25.29
CA MET A 95 -19.34 0.68 -25.71
C MET A 95 -20.22 -0.45 -25.19
N ARG A 96 -20.22 -1.55 -25.91
CA ARG A 96 -20.97 -2.75 -25.54
C ARG A 96 -20.01 -3.91 -25.32
N GLY A 97 -20.16 -4.57 -24.20
CA GLY A 97 -19.48 -5.81 -23.88
C GLY A 97 -19.98 -7.00 -24.71
N LEU A 98 -19.39 -8.14 -24.47
CA LEU A 98 -19.74 -9.38 -25.18
C LEU A 98 -21.18 -9.82 -24.93
N ASP A 99 -21.75 -9.47 -23.78
CA ASP A 99 -23.14 -9.74 -23.41
C ASP A 99 -24.14 -8.72 -23.95
N GLY A 100 -23.66 -7.65 -24.60
CA GLY A 100 -24.45 -6.56 -25.17
C GLY A 100 -24.84 -5.47 -24.17
N ASN A 101 -24.44 -5.57 -22.90
CA ASN A 101 -24.62 -4.52 -21.89
C ASN A 101 -23.64 -3.37 -22.09
N PRO A 102 -23.91 -2.15 -21.55
CA PRO A 102 -22.90 -1.08 -21.48
C PRO A 102 -21.66 -1.55 -20.72
N THR A 103 -20.50 -1.15 -21.19
CA THR A 103 -19.27 -1.25 -20.39
C THR A 103 -19.16 -0.06 -19.45
N GLU A 104 -18.32 -0.17 -18.43
CA GLU A 104 -18.11 0.88 -17.43
C GLU A 104 -16.70 1.45 -17.50
N THR A 105 -16.55 2.70 -17.08
CA THR A 105 -15.26 3.36 -16.90
C THR A 105 -15.23 4.01 -15.51
N GLN A 106 -14.14 3.82 -14.79
CA GLN A 106 -13.92 4.45 -13.49
C GLN A 106 -12.53 5.08 -13.45
N TYR A 107 -12.42 6.19 -12.72
CA TYR A 107 -11.20 6.95 -12.56
C TYR A 107 -10.76 6.98 -11.10
N ILE A 108 -9.44 7.02 -10.88
CA ILE A 108 -8.81 7.27 -9.60
C ILE A 108 -7.96 8.52 -9.73
N TYR A 109 -7.99 9.39 -8.71
CA TYR A 109 -7.32 10.67 -8.72
C TYR A 109 -6.50 10.85 -7.46
N ALA A 110 -5.41 11.59 -7.59
CA ALA A 110 -4.64 12.13 -6.49
C ALA A 110 -4.14 13.53 -6.85
N TYR A 111 -4.25 14.45 -5.90
CA TYR A 111 -3.92 15.86 -6.10
C TYR A 111 -2.91 16.31 -5.06
N HIS A 112 -1.84 16.95 -5.50
CA HIS A 112 -0.89 17.61 -4.63
C HIS A 112 -1.05 19.12 -4.75
N TYR A 113 -1.36 19.76 -3.64
CA TYR A 113 -1.47 21.21 -3.50
C TYR A 113 -0.36 21.75 -2.60
N ARG A 114 0.02 22.99 -2.84
CA ARG A 114 0.98 23.71 -2.02
C ARG A 114 0.45 25.07 -1.62
N GLU A 115 0.60 25.42 -0.35
CA GLU A 115 0.30 26.75 0.18
C GLU A 115 1.55 27.62 0.15
N THR A 116 1.43 28.80 -0.48
CA THR A 116 2.47 29.80 -0.59
C THR A 116 1.93 31.15 -0.09
N SER A 117 2.75 32.20 -0.13
CA SER A 117 2.29 33.59 0.17
C SER A 117 1.14 34.06 -0.72
N ASP A 118 0.97 33.48 -1.91
CA ASP A 118 -0.04 33.85 -2.91
C ASP A 118 -1.31 33.02 -2.81
N GLY A 119 -1.35 32.05 -1.87
CA GLY A 119 -2.46 31.15 -1.66
C GLY A 119 -2.14 29.68 -1.96
N ILE A 120 -3.16 28.85 -2.03
CA ILE A 120 -3.04 27.41 -2.33
C ILE A 120 -3.13 27.21 -3.85
N SER A 121 -2.22 26.43 -4.40
CA SER A 121 -2.16 26.11 -5.82
C SER A 121 -1.94 24.61 -6.05
N LEU A 122 -2.55 24.06 -7.11
CA LEU A 122 -2.30 22.71 -7.57
C LEU A 122 -0.89 22.60 -8.11
N VAL A 123 -0.13 21.64 -7.59
CA VAL A 123 1.24 21.31 -8.04
C VAL A 123 1.21 20.17 -9.04
N HIS A 124 0.49 19.09 -8.68
CA HIS A 124 0.32 17.92 -9.52
C HIS A 124 -1.10 17.36 -9.44
N GLU A 125 -1.59 16.87 -10.56
CA GLU A 125 -2.76 16.02 -10.68
C GLU A 125 -2.32 14.66 -11.22
N TYR A 126 -2.69 13.61 -10.52
CA TYR A 126 -2.48 12.23 -10.92
C TYR A 126 -3.84 11.62 -11.22
N LYS A 127 -3.94 10.99 -12.38
CA LYS A 127 -5.16 10.33 -12.81
C LYS A 127 -4.83 9.01 -13.47
N ASP A 128 -5.57 7.98 -13.10
CA ASP A 128 -5.55 6.69 -13.78
C ASP A 128 -6.97 6.16 -13.97
N SER A 129 -7.15 5.07 -14.72
CA SER A 129 -8.48 4.60 -15.05
C SER A 129 -8.54 3.15 -15.48
N VAL A 130 -9.63 2.50 -15.16
CA VAL A 130 -10.12 1.31 -15.86
C VAL A 130 -11.17 1.77 -16.86
N VAL A 131 -10.98 1.47 -18.14
CA VAL A 131 -11.85 1.94 -19.22
C VAL A 131 -12.51 0.78 -19.95
N ASN A 132 -13.80 0.95 -20.30
CA ASN A 132 -14.59 -0.02 -21.04
C ASN A 132 -14.58 -1.42 -20.41
N CYS A 133 -14.66 -1.50 -19.08
CA CYS A 133 -14.75 -2.77 -18.37
C CYS A 133 -16.10 -3.42 -18.64
N GLU A 134 -16.07 -4.70 -19.04
CA GLU A 134 -17.26 -5.54 -19.24
C GLU A 134 -17.67 -6.27 -17.96
N PHE A 135 -16.86 -6.19 -16.92
CA PHE A 135 -16.97 -6.92 -15.66
C PHE A 135 -16.99 -5.96 -14.47
N ASP A 136 -16.72 -6.45 -13.27
CA ASP A 136 -16.61 -5.62 -12.10
C ASP A 136 -15.30 -4.81 -12.12
N ILE A 137 -15.40 -3.52 -11.78
CA ILE A 137 -14.23 -2.68 -11.57
C ILE A 137 -13.89 -2.72 -10.08
N ILE A 138 -12.67 -3.16 -9.76
CA ILE A 138 -12.07 -3.00 -8.44
C ILE A 138 -11.01 -1.90 -8.60
N MET A 139 -11.18 -0.82 -7.84
CA MET A 139 -10.29 0.34 -7.88
C MET A 139 -10.30 1.02 -6.52
N ASP A 140 -9.12 1.16 -5.90
CA ASP A 140 -8.97 1.84 -4.62
C ASP A 140 -7.57 2.39 -4.40
N HIS A 141 -7.45 3.35 -3.49
CA HIS A 141 -6.18 3.71 -2.87
C HIS A 141 -5.87 2.71 -1.77
N VAL A 142 -4.64 2.17 -1.77
CA VAL A 142 -4.22 1.21 -0.75
C VAL A 142 -4.26 1.90 0.61
N LYS A 143 -5.04 1.34 1.51
CA LYS A 143 -5.23 1.87 2.86
C LYS A 143 -3.90 1.87 3.62
N ASP A 144 -3.69 2.88 4.44
CA ASP A 144 -2.51 3.07 5.28
C ASP A 144 -1.17 3.15 4.50
N CYS A 145 -1.21 3.12 3.15
CA CYS A 145 -0.05 3.31 2.30
C CYS A 145 0.05 4.78 1.86
N PHE A 146 0.40 5.64 2.81
CA PHE A 146 0.81 7.02 2.56
C PHE A 146 1.93 7.41 3.53
N PHE A 147 3.07 7.82 2.98
CA PHE A 147 4.27 8.17 3.75
C PHE A 147 4.80 9.51 3.28
N VAL A 148 5.38 10.26 4.20
CA VAL A 148 6.10 11.51 3.91
C VAL A 148 7.48 11.38 4.53
N THR A 149 8.52 11.55 3.73
CA THR A 149 9.92 11.34 4.09
C THR A 149 10.77 12.53 3.61
N ASP A 150 12.00 12.56 4.02
CA ASP A 150 13.09 13.39 3.48
C ASP A 150 14.32 12.47 3.48
N MET A 151 14.39 11.61 2.45
CA MET A 151 15.35 10.49 2.42
C MET A 151 16.75 10.94 2.00
N ASP A 152 16.83 11.98 1.22
CA ASP A 152 18.12 12.53 0.74
C ASP A 152 18.58 13.78 1.51
N GLU A 153 17.83 14.17 2.57
CA GLU A 153 18.15 15.22 3.53
C GLU A 153 18.32 16.62 2.87
N ASP A 154 17.49 16.91 1.84
CA ASP A 154 17.52 18.20 1.13
C ASP A 154 16.47 19.21 1.63
N ASP A 155 15.74 18.86 2.70
CA ASP A 155 14.61 19.61 3.31
C ASP A 155 13.36 19.69 2.41
N MET A 156 13.32 19.04 1.26
CA MET A 156 12.14 18.86 0.42
C MET A 156 11.58 17.45 0.65
N ALA A 157 10.32 17.37 1.03
CA ALA A 157 9.75 16.09 1.36
C ALA A 157 9.32 15.30 0.13
N GLU A 158 9.64 13.99 0.12
CA GLU A 158 8.99 13.04 -0.73
C GLU A 158 7.68 12.57 -0.09
N PHE A 159 6.68 12.30 -0.92
CA PHE A 159 5.52 11.54 -0.49
C PHE A 159 5.32 10.28 -1.32
N THR A 160 4.94 9.21 -0.66
CA THR A 160 4.71 7.90 -1.26
C THR A 160 3.26 7.50 -1.09
N TYR A 161 2.64 6.99 -2.17
CA TYR A 161 1.30 6.45 -2.12
C TYR A 161 1.13 5.30 -3.11
N MET A 162 0.11 4.47 -2.88
CA MET A 162 -0.18 3.31 -3.71
C MET A 162 -1.67 3.20 -4.00
N TYR A 163 -2.00 2.67 -5.18
CA TYR A 163 -3.36 2.35 -5.57
C TYR A 163 -3.40 1.06 -6.39
N ARG A 164 -4.59 0.49 -6.48
CA ARG A 164 -4.90 -0.74 -7.22
C ARG A 164 -6.03 -0.51 -8.18
N MET A 165 -6.01 -1.25 -9.30
CA MET A 165 -7.09 -1.25 -10.27
C MET A 165 -7.12 -2.53 -11.08
N THR A 166 -8.33 -3.04 -11.33
CA THR A 166 -8.55 -4.18 -12.23
C THR A 166 -9.97 -4.20 -12.78
N CYS A 167 -10.16 -4.93 -13.87
CA CYS A 167 -11.46 -5.25 -14.45
C CYS A 167 -11.57 -6.78 -14.46
N THR A 168 -12.38 -7.36 -13.59
CA THR A 168 -12.38 -8.81 -13.36
C THR A 168 -13.76 -9.35 -12.98
N THR A 169 -13.94 -10.67 -13.13
CA THR A 169 -15.13 -11.41 -12.66
C THR A 169 -14.81 -12.29 -11.44
N ASP A 170 -13.57 -12.35 -11.03
CA ASP A 170 -13.10 -13.27 -9.99
C ASP A 170 -12.08 -12.59 -9.05
N ILE A 171 -11.62 -13.35 -8.06
CA ILE A 171 -10.56 -12.93 -7.16
C ILE A 171 -9.23 -13.25 -7.83
N SER A 172 -8.63 -12.24 -8.44
CA SER A 172 -7.34 -12.31 -9.12
C SER A 172 -6.48 -11.08 -8.79
N PRO A 173 -5.13 -11.17 -8.93
CA PRO A 173 -4.26 -10.04 -8.68
C PRO A 173 -4.66 -8.79 -9.48
N SER A 174 -4.69 -7.65 -8.80
CA SER A 174 -4.95 -6.34 -9.40
C SER A 174 -3.66 -5.71 -9.92
N THR A 175 -3.74 -4.88 -10.95
CA THR A 175 -2.65 -3.96 -11.26
C THR A 175 -2.44 -3.04 -10.07
N GLN A 176 -1.23 -3.01 -9.54
CA GLN A 176 -0.83 -2.19 -8.40
C GLN A 176 0.22 -1.17 -8.84
N VAL A 177 0.07 0.07 -8.41
CA VAL A 177 0.97 1.17 -8.76
C VAL A 177 1.37 1.90 -7.49
N LEU A 178 2.68 1.98 -7.24
CA LEU A 178 3.27 2.80 -6.18
C LEU A 178 3.96 4.00 -6.83
N LYS A 179 3.80 5.17 -6.22
CA LYS A 179 4.48 6.39 -6.64
C LYS A 179 5.21 7.01 -5.45
N ILE A 180 6.46 7.41 -5.69
CA ILE A 180 7.22 8.34 -4.84
C ILE A 180 7.30 9.64 -5.61
N VAL A 181 6.98 10.74 -4.98
CA VAL A 181 6.96 12.06 -5.61
C VAL A 181 7.79 13.03 -4.80
N GLU A 182 8.76 13.65 -5.45
CA GLU A 182 9.58 14.71 -4.90
C GLU A 182 9.57 15.90 -5.86
N GLY A 183 9.13 17.06 -5.39
CA GLY A 183 9.05 18.23 -6.23
C GLY A 183 8.24 17.99 -7.52
N HIS A 184 8.94 17.86 -8.65
CA HIS A 184 8.38 17.54 -9.97
C HIS A 184 8.74 16.14 -10.46
N ASP A 185 9.58 15.44 -9.74
CA ASP A 185 10.04 14.11 -10.10
C ASP A 185 9.08 13.04 -9.54
N VAL A 186 8.77 12.05 -10.36
CA VAL A 186 7.86 10.97 -10.02
C VAL A 186 8.52 9.64 -10.33
N TYR A 187 8.69 8.84 -9.31
CA TYR A 187 9.26 7.49 -9.38
C TYR A 187 8.13 6.49 -9.27
N THR A 188 7.99 5.62 -10.27
CA THR A 188 6.83 4.72 -10.36
C THR A 188 7.27 3.26 -10.28
N VAL A 189 6.60 2.47 -9.43
CA VAL A 189 6.66 1.01 -9.44
C VAL A 189 5.32 0.50 -9.91
N THR A 190 5.32 -0.45 -10.85
CA THR A 190 4.10 -1.05 -11.38
C THR A 190 4.22 -2.56 -11.36
N GLY A 191 3.17 -3.25 -10.96
CA GLY A 191 3.16 -4.70 -10.93
C GLY A 191 1.78 -5.25 -10.62
N LEU A 192 1.73 -6.44 -10.05
CA LEU A 192 0.52 -7.10 -9.61
C LEU A 192 0.48 -7.17 -8.07
N SER A 193 -0.69 -6.96 -7.49
CA SER A 193 -0.91 -7.32 -6.09
C SER A 193 -0.75 -8.83 -5.91
N GLU A 194 -0.57 -9.28 -4.69
CA GLU A 194 -0.52 -10.70 -4.36
C GLU A 194 -1.89 -11.17 -3.83
N VAL A 195 -2.40 -12.25 -4.41
CA VAL A 195 -3.66 -12.90 -4.00
C VAL A 195 -3.44 -14.40 -3.96
N PHE A 196 -3.56 -15.03 -2.78
CA PHE A 196 -3.35 -16.47 -2.58
C PHE A 196 -2.00 -16.99 -3.15
N GLU A 197 -0.92 -16.26 -2.93
CA GLU A 197 0.44 -16.57 -3.43
C GLU A 197 0.58 -16.43 -4.96
N GLU A 198 -0.37 -15.83 -5.65
CA GLU A 198 -0.29 -15.49 -7.07
C GLU A 198 -0.10 -13.96 -7.23
N GLY A 199 0.76 -13.52 -8.17
CA GLY A 199 1.13 -12.13 -8.35
C GLY A 199 2.29 -11.70 -7.45
N GLY A 200 2.30 -10.43 -7.06
CA GLY A 200 3.31 -9.83 -6.18
C GLY A 200 4.56 -9.33 -6.91
N GLU A 201 4.74 -9.69 -8.20
CA GLU A 201 5.86 -9.19 -9.01
C GLU A 201 5.69 -7.73 -9.40
N TYR A 202 6.80 -7.04 -9.56
CA TYR A 202 6.83 -5.62 -9.93
C TYR A 202 8.02 -5.26 -10.83
N GLU A 203 7.89 -4.11 -11.46
CA GLU A 203 8.94 -3.45 -12.23
C GLU A 203 9.14 -2.02 -11.73
N LEU A 204 10.39 -1.61 -11.55
CA LEU A 204 10.77 -0.23 -11.28
C LEU A 204 10.79 0.56 -12.58
N GLY A 205 10.20 1.74 -12.59
CA GLY A 205 10.26 2.66 -13.72
C GLY A 205 11.69 3.11 -14.05
N PRO A 206 11.94 3.57 -15.28
CA PRO A 206 13.28 3.99 -15.72
C PRO A 206 13.83 5.19 -14.93
N GLU A 207 12.98 5.98 -14.29
CA GLU A 207 13.35 7.10 -13.42
C GLU A 207 14.21 6.66 -12.23
N PHE A 208 14.06 5.42 -11.78
CA PHE A 208 14.90 4.86 -10.72
C PHE A 208 16.38 4.65 -11.12
N GLU A 209 16.74 4.76 -12.41
CA GLU A 209 18.14 4.65 -12.81
C GLU A 209 19.00 5.77 -12.21
N ASN A 210 18.41 6.96 -12.02
CA ASN A 210 19.08 8.14 -11.49
C ASN A 210 18.46 8.67 -10.20
N ALA A 211 17.63 7.88 -9.53
CA ALA A 211 17.00 8.26 -8.27
C ALA A 211 18.04 8.50 -7.17
N PRO A 212 17.76 9.38 -6.20
CA PRO A 212 18.59 9.53 -5.01
C PRO A 212 18.81 8.23 -4.26
N GLU A 213 19.85 8.21 -3.43
CA GLU A 213 20.15 7.04 -2.58
C GLU A 213 18.97 6.78 -1.63
N GLY A 214 18.59 5.52 -1.48
CA GLY A 214 17.47 5.11 -0.61
C GLY A 214 16.11 5.00 -1.31
N PHE A 215 15.82 5.75 -2.37
CA PHE A 215 14.50 5.73 -3.02
C PHE A 215 14.12 4.34 -3.54
N ARG A 216 15.06 3.63 -4.15
CA ARG A 216 14.82 2.27 -4.64
C ARG A 216 14.53 1.30 -3.49
N GLU A 217 15.29 1.37 -2.41
CA GLU A 217 15.11 0.51 -1.24
C GLU A 217 13.77 0.81 -0.55
N HIS A 218 13.43 2.09 -0.39
CA HIS A 218 12.14 2.52 0.14
C HIS A 218 10.97 1.98 -0.73
N ALA A 219 11.03 2.19 -2.04
CA ALA A 219 9.99 1.72 -2.95
C ALA A 219 9.77 0.21 -2.88
N THR A 220 10.87 -0.57 -2.87
CA THR A 220 10.79 -2.03 -2.79
C THR A 220 10.31 -2.51 -1.42
N GLY A 221 10.72 -1.85 -0.34
CA GLY A 221 10.22 -2.14 1.01
C GLY A 221 8.72 -1.90 1.14
N ILE A 222 8.23 -0.73 0.71
CA ILE A 222 6.79 -0.44 0.69
C ILE A 222 6.02 -1.44 -0.18
N TRP A 223 6.57 -1.80 -1.36
CA TRP A 223 5.91 -2.80 -2.20
C TRP A 223 5.72 -4.13 -1.48
N GLU A 224 6.78 -4.65 -0.85
CA GLU A 224 6.73 -5.92 -0.11
C GLU A 224 5.74 -5.88 1.06
N ASP A 225 5.65 -4.73 1.75
CA ASP A 225 4.75 -4.56 2.89
C ASP A 225 3.26 -4.45 2.49
N PHE A 226 2.96 -3.97 1.26
CA PHE A 226 1.61 -3.65 0.80
C PHE A 226 1.16 -4.43 -0.44
N LYS A 227 1.94 -5.38 -0.95
CA LYS A 227 1.54 -6.17 -2.12
C LYS A 227 0.38 -7.13 -1.85
N ASP A 228 0.24 -7.64 -0.62
CA ASP A 228 -0.83 -8.58 -0.26
C ASP A 228 -2.17 -7.86 -0.21
N GLU A 229 -3.06 -8.23 -1.15
CA GLU A 229 -4.40 -7.66 -1.26
C GLU A 229 -5.36 -8.24 -0.21
N MET A 230 -5.13 -9.46 0.24
CA MET A 230 -5.99 -10.15 1.21
C MET A 230 -5.66 -9.79 2.66
N GLY A 231 -4.46 -9.33 2.94
CA GLY A 231 -4.03 -8.89 4.28
C GLY A 231 -4.59 -7.53 4.71
N ALA A 232 -5.26 -6.81 3.80
CA ALA A 232 -5.81 -5.47 4.03
C ALA A 232 -7.28 -5.46 4.51
N PHE A 233 -7.88 -6.63 4.83
CA PHE A 233 -9.27 -6.76 5.29
C PHE A 233 -9.39 -7.01 6.78
#